data_c834921c77da61e8614dcc0f3999055f
#
_entry.id   c834921c77da61e8614dcc0f3999055f
#
_cell.length_a   1.000
_cell.length_b   1.000
_cell.length_c   1.000
_cell.angle_alpha   90.00
_cell.angle_beta   90.00
_cell.angle_gamma   90.00
#
_symmetry.space_group_name_H-M   'P 1'
#
loop_
_entity.id
_entity.type
_entity.pdbx_description
1 polymer ?
#
loop_
_entity_poly.entity_id
_entity_poly.type
_entity_poly.pdbx_seq_one_letter_code
_entity_poly.pdbx_strand_id
1 'polypeptide(L)'
;MYIFAIKPLRKSRNISLYELSNLTGISRTYLRNLENNKAFNPTLFILDKIAKALNVTIKYLFYYDNDIDDLKKEMYFRIEKHGINSREVMEVSQVIDLLINIKMKRG
;
A
#
# COMPACT_ATOMS: atom_id res chain seq x y z
N MET A 1 11.66 8.31 -5.08
CA MET A 1 11.62 6.83 -5.03
C MET A 1 10.19 6.38 -4.76
N TYR A 2 9.73 5.42 -5.52
CA TYR A 2 8.42 4.84 -5.27
C TYR A 2 8.46 3.88 -4.09
N ILE A 3 7.39 3.90 -3.32
CA ILE A 3 7.20 3.03 -2.15
C ILE A 3 5.91 2.25 -2.37
N PHE A 4 5.97 0.94 -2.19
CA PHE A 4 4.81 0.08 -2.38
C PHE A 4 4.12 -0.17 -1.05
N ALA A 5 2.83 0.14 -0.97
CA ALA A 5 2.03 0.04 0.25
C ALA A 5 1.33 -1.32 0.39
N ILE A 6 1.92 -2.37 -0.18
CA ILE A 6 1.30 -3.70 -0.22
C ILE A 6 1.17 -4.28 1.19
N LYS A 7 2.23 -4.20 1.99
CA LYS A 7 2.24 -4.80 3.33
C LYS A 7 1.21 -4.19 4.27
N PRO A 8 1.12 -2.84 4.42
CA PRO A 8 0.06 -2.25 5.26
C PRO A 8 -1.35 -2.62 4.80
N LEU A 9 -1.59 -2.56 3.50
CA LEU A 9 -2.90 -2.89 2.93
C LEU A 9 -3.25 -4.37 3.15
N ARG A 10 -2.29 -5.26 2.92
CA ARG A 10 -2.47 -6.67 3.14
C ARG A 10 -2.81 -6.97 4.61
N LYS A 11 -2.06 -6.38 5.52
CA LYS A 11 -2.29 -6.58 6.96
C LYS A 11 -3.65 -6.04 7.41
N SER A 12 -4.08 -4.91 6.85
CA SER A 12 -5.39 -4.35 7.19
C SER A 12 -6.55 -5.27 6.81
N ARG A 13 -6.33 -6.17 5.86
CA ARG A 13 -7.33 -7.13 5.39
C ARG A 13 -7.12 -8.52 5.95
N ASN A 14 -6.17 -8.68 6.88
CA ASN A 14 -5.83 -9.98 7.47
C ASN A 14 -5.46 -11.03 6.42
N ILE A 15 -4.77 -10.61 5.37
CA ILE A 15 -4.30 -11.49 4.30
C ILE A 15 -2.81 -11.76 4.50
N SER A 16 -2.44 -13.03 4.61
CA SER A 16 -1.03 -13.41 4.70
C SER A 16 -0.34 -13.28 3.35
N LEU A 17 0.99 -13.24 3.37
CA LEU A 17 1.77 -13.23 2.13
C LEU A 17 1.50 -14.48 1.29
N TYR A 18 1.33 -15.63 1.95
CA TYR A 18 0.98 -16.88 1.30
C TYR A 18 -0.37 -16.77 0.60
N GLU A 19 -1.38 -16.23 1.27
CA GLU A 19 -2.71 -16.05 0.70
C GLU A 19 -2.66 -15.09 -0.49
N LEU A 20 -1.93 -13.99 -0.38
CA LEU A 20 -1.81 -13.04 -1.47
C LEU A 20 -1.13 -13.68 -2.68
N SER A 21 -0.10 -14.51 -2.46
CA SER A 21 0.53 -15.27 -3.51
C SER A 21 -0.46 -16.18 -4.23
N ASN A 22 -1.30 -16.89 -3.48
CA ASN A 22 -2.32 -17.76 -4.06
C ASN A 22 -3.38 -16.98 -4.85
N LEU A 23 -3.80 -15.84 -4.34
CA LEU A 23 -4.83 -15.02 -4.98
C LEU A 23 -4.34 -14.39 -6.29
N THR A 24 -3.06 -14.06 -6.36
CA THR A 24 -2.49 -13.33 -7.49
C THR A 24 -1.75 -14.22 -8.49
N GLY A 25 -1.31 -15.41 -8.05
CA GLY A 25 -0.42 -16.23 -8.84
C GLY A 25 1.03 -15.72 -8.88
N ILE A 26 1.35 -14.73 -8.07
CA ILE A 26 2.69 -14.14 -7.98
C ILE A 26 3.45 -14.83 -6.85
N SER A 27 4.75 -15.11 -7.05
CA SER A 27 5.55 -15.80 -6.05
C SER A 27 5.66 -14.99 -4.75
N ARG A 28 5.76 -15.68 -3.62
CA ARG A 28 5.95 -15.03 -2.32
C ARG A 28 7.25 -14.22 -2.27
N THR A 29 8.29 -14.74 -2.89
CA THR A 29 9.59 -14.04 -2.96
C THR A 29 9.45 -12.70 -3.67
N TYR A 30 8.77 -12.67 -4.81
CA TYR A 30 8.54 -11.44 -5.56
C TYR A 30 7.71 -10.44 -4.75
N LEU A 31 6.62 -10.91 -4.14
CA LEU A 31 5.76 -10.06 -3.30
C LEU A 31 6.54 -9.49 -2.11
N ARG A 32 7.36 -10.30 -1.47
CA ARG A 32 8.21 -9.84 -0.35
C ARG A 32 9.19 -8.76 -0.82
N ASN A 33 9.77 -8.94 -2.00
CA ASN A 33 10.69 -7.95 -2.56
C ASN A 33 9.97 -6.63 -2.86
N LEU A 34 8.72 -6.69 -3.36
CA LEU A 34 7.92 -5.48 -3.53
C LEU A 34 7.63 -4.80 -2.19
N GLU A 35 7.24 -5.56 -1.17
CA GLU A 35 6.95 -5.02 0.16
C GLU A 35 8.19 -4.34 0.78
N ASN A 36 9.37 -4.86 0.50
CA ASN A 36 10.63 -4.35 1.04
C ASN A 36 11.33 -3.37 0.09
N ASN A 37 10.65 -2.94 -0.97
CA ASN A 37 11.16 -2.02 -1.97
C ASN A 37 12.46 -2.50 -2.64
N LYS A 38 12.59 -3.82 -2.82
CA LYS A 38 13.74 -4.46 -3.47
C LYS A 38 13.46 -4.88 -4.91
N ALA A 39 12.20 -4.92 -5.32
CA ALA A 39 11.83 -5.21 -6.70
C ALA A 39 11.79 -3.91 -7.49
N PHE A 40 12.17 -3.99 -8.77
CA PHE A 40 12.22 -2.83 -9.66
C PHE A 40 11.21 -3.00 -10.80
N ASN A 41 10.55 -1.91 -11.13
CA ASN A 41 9.70 -1.78 -12.31
C ASN A 41 8.66 -2.90 -12.47
N PRO A 42 7.81 -3.14 -11.45
CA PRO A 42 6.69 -4.07 -11.64
C PRO A 42 5.78 -3.53 -12.75
N THR A 43 5.23 -4.45 -13.55
CA THR A 43 4.32 -4.06 -14.62
C THR A 43 2.97 -3.62 -14.04
N LEU A 44 2.21 -2.84 -14.80
CA LEU A 44 0.85 -2.48 -14.41
C LEU A 44 -0.02 -3.73 -14.27
N PHE A 45 0.24 -4.77 -15.05
CA PHE A 45 -0.46 -6.04 -14.97
C PHE A 45 -0.30 -6.70 -13.59
N ILE A 46 0.94 -6.69 -13.07
CA ILE A 46 1.23 -7.23 -11.74
C ILE A 46 0.57 -6.38 -10.65
N LEU A 47 0.69 -5.06 -10.75
CA LEU A 47 0.08 -4.15 -9.79
C LEU A 47 -1.44 -4.26 -9.79
N ASP A 48 -2.05 -4.43 -10.96
CA ASP A 48 -3.49 -4.61 -11.08
C ASP A 48 -3.96 -5.89 -10.39
N LYS A 49 -3.23 -6.99 -10.54
CA LYS A 49 -3.56 -8.24 -9.85
C LYS A 49 -3.53 -8.07 -8.33
N ILE A 50 -2.51 -7.39 -7.82
CA ILE A 50 -2.37 -7.15 -6.39
C ILE A 50 -3.49 -6.25 -5.89
N ALA A 51 -3.79 -5.18 -6.62
CA ALA A 51 -4.86 -4.25 -6.28
C ALA A 51 -6.22 -4.96 -6.20
N LYS A 52 -6.53 -5.81 -7.16
CA LYS A 52 -7.77 -6.58 -7.16
C LYS A 52 -7.83 -7.55 -5.99
N ALA A 53 -6.73 -8.25 -5.69
CA ALA A 53 -6.67 -9.17 -4.56
C ALA A 53 -6.85 -8.44 -3.22
N LEU A 54 -6.34 -7.23 -3.10
CA LEU A 54 -6.48 -6.42 -1.90
C LEU A 54 -7.74 -5.55 -1.90
N ASN A 55 -8.50 -5.58 -2.99
CA ASN A 55 -9.73 -4.81 -3.14
C ASN A 55 -9.50 -3.30 -2.96
N VAL A 56 -8.47 -2.78 -3.62
CA VAL A 56 -8.15 -1.35 -3.63
C VAL A 56 -7.94 -0.88 -5.06
N THR A 57 -7.99 0.44 -5.24
CA THR A 57 -7.62 1.05 -6.51
C THR A 57 -6.11 1.03 -6.66
N ILE A 58 -5.62 0.74 -7.85
CA ILE A 58 -4.19 0.58 -8.12
C ILE A 58 -3.36 1.81 -7.68
N LYS A 59 -3.95 3.00 -7.76
CA LYS A 59 -3.26 4.24 -7.35
C LYS A 59 -2.85 4.26 -5.89
N TYR A 60 -3.42 3.40 -5.03
CA TYR A 60 -3.08 3.33 -3.62
C TYR A 60 -1.98 2.33 -3.31
N LEU A 61 -1.47 1.61 -4.32
CA LEU A 61 -0.40 0.64 -4.09
C LEU A 61 0.99 1.25 -4.03
N PHE A 62 1.21 2.42 -4.64
CA PHE A 62 2.55 2.99 -4.67
C PHE A 62 2.50 4.51 -4.53
N TYR A 63 3.55 5.06 -3.91
CA TYR A 63 3.65 6.47 -3.55
C TYR A 63 5.10 6.93 -3.71
N TYR A 64 5.28 8.21 -4.00
CA TYR A 64 6.58 8.84 -3.83
C TYR A 64 6.78 9.21 -2.37
N ASP A 65 8.03 9.22 -1.92
CA ASP A 65 8.35 9.51 -0.52
C ASP A 65 8.08 10.96 -0.10
N ASN A 66 7.81 11.86 -1.04
CA ASN A 66 7.44 13.25 -0.75
C ASN A 66 5.93 13.51 -0.83
N ASP A 67 5.11 12.47 -0.98
CA ASP A 67 3.66 12.60 -1.15
C ASP A 67 2.89 12.59 0.17
N ILE A 68 3.58 12.67 1.31
CA ILE A 68 2.93 12.56 2.63
C ILE A 68 1.89 13.65 2.84
N ASP A 69 2.18 14.88 2.44
CA ASP A 69 1.23 16.00 2.62
C ASP A 69 -0.03 15.80 1.80
N ASP A 70 0.10 15.32 0.57
CA ASP A 70 -1.04 15.02 -0.28
C ASP A 70 -1.89 13.87 0.29
N LEU A 71 -1.23 12.86 0.86
CA LEU A 71 -1.93 11.76 1.52
C LEU A 71 -2.67 12.22 2.76
N LYS A 72 -2.11 13.15 3.53
CA LYS A 72 -2.80 13.74 4.68
C LYS A 72 -4.06 14.47 4.25
N LYS A 73 -4.00 15.24 3.16
CA LYS A 73 -5.17 15.92 2.62
C LYS A 73 -6.25 14.92 2.20
N GLU A 74 -5.85 13.83 1.57
CA GLU A 74 -6.80 12.78 1.16
C GLU A 74 -7.40 12.10 2.39
N MET A 75 -6.62 11.86 3.45
CA MET A 75 -7.13 11.29 4.69
C MET A 75 -8.20 12.18 5.30
N TYR A 76 -7.96 13.50 5.38
CA TYR A 76 -8.95 14.43 5.91
C TYR A 76 -10.23 14.45 5.09
N PHE A 77 -10.10 14.40 3.76
CA PHE A 77 -11.24 14.30 2.87
C PHE A 77 -12.07 13.04 3.15
N ARG A 78 -11.41 11.90 3.34
CA ARG A 78 -12.08 10.64 3.65
C ARG A 78 -12.75 10.64 5.02
N ILE A 79 -12.13 11.28 6.02
CA ILE A 79 -12.73 11.45 7.34
C ILE A 79 -14.04 12.22 7.22
N GLU A 80 -14.03 13.31 6.48
CA GLU A 80 -15.22 14.14 6.26
C GLU A 80 -16.33 13.36 5.54
N LYS A 81 -15.97 12.54 4.56
CA LYS A 81 -16.94 11.83 3.73
C LYS A 81 -17.44 10.54 4.35
N HIS A 82 -16.58 9.77 5.03
CA HIS A 82 -16.87 8.40 5.50
C HIS A 82 -16.77 8.24 7.02
N GLY A 83 -16.23 9.21 7.74
CA GLY A 83 -16.00 9.12 9.17
C GLY A 83 -14.61 8.62 9.51
N ILE A 84 -14.15 8.95 10.73
CA ILE A 84 -12.77 8.71 11.16
C ILE A 84 -12.42 7.23 11.31
N ASN A 85 -13.40 6.39 11.59
CA ASN A 85 -13.19 4.95 11.80
C ASN A 85 -13.47 4.12 10.54
N SER A 86 -13.64 4.78 9.39
CA SER A 86 -13.91 4.07 8.15
C SER A 86 -12.68 3.32 7.64
N ARG A 87 -12.93 2.27 6.86
CA ARG A 87 -11.87 1.50 6.20
C ARG A 87 -11.02 2.39 5.29
N GLU A 88 -11.65 3.33 4.60
CA GLU A 88 -11.00 4.24 3.67
C GLU A 88 -9.95 5.12 4.39
N VAL A 89 -10.27 5.59 5.59
CA VAL A 89 -9.35 6.39 6.40
C VAL A 89 -8.20 5.51 6.91
N MET A 90 -8.50 4.31 7.37
CA MET A 90 -7.47 3.39 7.87
C MET A 90 -6.44 3.04 6.81
N GLU A 91 -6.87 2.84 5.57
CA GLU A 91 -5.95 2.53 4.47
C GLU A 91 -4.94 3.67 4.24
N VAL A 92 -5.41 4.90 4.16
CA VAL A 92 -4.55 6.06 3.93
C VAL A 92 -3.64 6.30 5.13
N SER A 93 -4.17 6.18 6.34
CA SER A 93 -3.40 6.35 7.57
C SER A 93 -2.23 5.37 7.65
N GLN A 94 -2.44 4.11 7.31
CA GLN A 94 -1.38 3.10 7.29
C GLN A 94 -0.29 3.43 6.28
N VAL A 95 -0.67 3.93 5.12
CA VAL A 95 0.30 4.34 4.10
C VAL A 95 1.13 5.53 4.59
N ILE A 96 0.50 6.52 5.22
CA ILE A 96 1.20 7.67 5.79
C ILE A 96 2.22 7.21 6.84
N ASP A 97 1.83 6.30 7.73
CA ASP A 97 2.72 5.76 8.75
C ASP A 97 3.92 5.05 8.12
N LEU A 98 3.69 4.27 7.07
CA LEU A 98 4.76 3.60 6.34
C LEU A 98 5.75 4.60 5.75
N LEU A 99 5.27 5.66 5.11
CA LEU A 99 6.11 6.68 4.50
C LEU A 99 6.93 7.43 5.55
N ILE A 100 6.33 7.77 6.68
CA ILE A 100 7.02 8.43 7.78
C ILE A 100 8.14 7.55 8.31
N ASN A 101 7.88 6.26 8.53
CA ASN A 101 8.87 5.32 9.02
C ASN A 101 10.06 5.19 8.06
N ILE A 102 9.80 5.16 6.77
CA ILE A 102 10.86 5.08 5.77
C ILE A 102 11.73 6.34 5.79
N LYS A 103 11.12 7.52 5.89
CA LYS A 103 11.86 8.78 6.00
C LYS A 103 12.73 8.81 7.25
N MET A 104 12.20 8.36 8.38
CA MET A 104 12.96 8.34 9.64
C MET A 104 14.18 7.42 9.55
N LYS A 105 14.05 6.28 8.88
CA LYS A 105 15.17 5.34 8.71
C LYS A 105 16.27 5.88 7.79
N ARG A 106 15.93 6.79 6.90
CA ARG A 106 16.90 7.39 5.98
C ARG A 106 17.64 8.58 6.60
N GLY A 107 16.98 9.21 7.56
CA GLY A 107 17.56 10.35 8.24
C GLY A 107 18.63 9.95 9.22
#